data_b4e611044fad54b61605c6bb92736a35
#
_entry.id   b4e611044fad54b61605c6bb92736a35
#
_cell.length_a   1.000
_cell.length_b   1.000
_cell.length_c   1.000
_cell.angle_alpha   90.00
_cell.angle_beta   90.00
_cell.angle_gamma   90.00
#
_symmetry.space_group_name_H-M   'P 1'
#
loop_
_entity.id
_entity.type
_entity.pdbx_description
1 polymer ?
#
loop_
_entity_poly.entity_id
_entity_poly.type
_entity_poly.pdbx_seq_one_letter_code
_entity_poly.pdbx_strand_id
1 'polypeptide(L)'
;KNLATQVLSPTNSVMLAEAALKDIPVGGKTPLSAGLMMAYEVLRKEKILHPEVMPLLIVLTDGAGNVSIGFSSPQEEAYHIADQIAKENIHSVVVNMEHAAFDQGLAQSLADHLKAPCYTITDLKAESLYVTVQQEIRQVNASSNIELKK
;
A
#
# COMPACT_ATOMS: atom_id res chain seq x y z
N LYS A 1 -4.07 -19.95 -8.96
CA LYS A 1 -3.19 -19.14 -9.85
C LYS A 1 -2.99 -17.81 -9.14
N ASN A 2 -1.78 -17.54 -8.65
CA ASN A 2 -1.52 -16.25 -8.00
C ASN A 2 -1.70 -15.14 -9.03
N LEU A 3 -2.62 -14.23 -8.73
CA LEU A 3 -2.91 -13.06 -9.59
C LEU A 3 -1.93 -11.90 -9.28
N ALA A 4 -1.29 -11.91 -8.10
CA ALA A 4 -0.26 -10.98 -7.69
C ALA A 4 1.10 -11.67 -7.64
N THR A 5 2.17 -10.90 -7.79
CA THR A 5 3.56 -11.39 -7.76
C THR A 5 4.39 -10.52 -6.85
N GLN A 6 5.09 -11.15 -5.91
CA GLN A 6 6.12 -10.47 -5.13
C GLN A 6 7.38 -10.31 -6.00
N VAL A 7 7.67 -9.08 -6.39
CA VAL A 7 8.79 -8.75 -7.28
C VAL A 7 10.13 -8.82 -6.54
N LEU A 8 10.13 -8.44 -5.25
CA LEU A 8 11.32 -8.45 -4.40
C LEU A 8 10.96 -8.95 -2.99
N SER A 9 11.78 -9.81 -2.43
CA SER A 9 11.70 -10.18 -1.02
C SER A 9 12.16 -9.01 -0.13
N PRO A 10 11.73 -8.96 1.14
CA PRO A 10 12.17 -7.93 2.07
C PRO A 10 13.69 -7.78 2.09
N THR A 11 14.16 -6.54 1.93
CA THR A 11 15.59 -6.22 1.83
C THR A 11 15.84 -4.77 2.26
N ASN A 12 17.02 -4.48 2.79
CA ASN A 12 17.53 -3.11 3.02
C ASN A 12 18.44 -2.63 1.89
N SER A 13 18.60 -3.39 0.83
CA SER A 13 19.40 -3.00 -0.33
C SER A 13 18.61 -2.12 -1.29
N VAL A 14 18.94 -0.82 -1.32
CA VAL A 14 18.37 0.13 -2.30
C VAL A 14 18.70 -0.29 -3.73
N MET A 15 19.89 -0.81 -3.98
CA MET A 15 20.31 -1.27 -5.31
C MET A 15 19.44 -2.43 -5.83
N LEU A 16 19.10 -3.38 -4.96
CA LEU A 16 18.20 -4.48 -5.34
C LEU A 16 16.77 -3.98 -5.60
N ALA A 17 16.30 -3.02 -4.81
CA ALA A 17 14.98 -2.42 -5.01
C ALA A 17 14.91 -1.65 -6.33
N GLU A 18 15.90 -0.83 -6.66
CA GLU A 18 15.99 -0.12 -7.95
C GLU A 18 16.03 -1.09 -9.14
N ALA A 19 16.83 -2.16 -9.04
CA ALA A 19 16.92 -3.17 -10.11
C ALA A 19 15.56 -3.87 -10.32
N ALA A 20 14.90 -4.28 -9.22
CA ALA A 20 13.62 -4.95 -9.30
C ALA A 20 12.51 -4.07 -9.91
N LEU A 21 12.54 -2.75 -9.64
CA LEU A 21 11.57 -1.80 -10.17
C LEU A 21 11.73 -1.55 -11.69
N LYS A 22 12.95 -1.65 -12.22
CA LYS A 22 13.22 -1.41 -13.65
C LYS A 22 12.58 -2.45 -14.57
N ASP A 23 12.43 -3.67 -14.08
CA ASP A 23 11.98 -4.82 -14.88
C ASP A 23 10.50 -5.19 -14.63
N ILE A 24 9.73 -4.31 -13.97
CA ILE A 24 8.30 -4.56 -13.75
C ILE A 24 7.55 -4.46 -15.09
N PRO A 25 6.91 -5.55 -15.54
CA PRO A 25 6.11 -5.51 -16.75
C PRO A 25 4.90 -4.60 -16.55
N VAL A 26 4.64 -3.74 -17.53
CA VAL A 26 3.50 -2.82 -17.54
C VAL A 26 2.36 -3.37 -18.39
N GLY A 27 1.11 -3.07 -18.01
CA GLY A 27 -0.10 -3.46 -18.73
C GLY A 27 -0.73 -4.75 -18.18
N GLY A 28 -1.89 -5.08 -18.73
CA GLY A 28 -2.67 -6.24 -18.32
C GLY A 28 -3.82 -5.90 -17.36
N LYS A 29 -4.20 -6.90 -16.56
CA LYS A 29 -5.28 -6.76 -15.58
C LYS A 29 -4.72 -6.31 -14.24
N THR A 30 -5.51 -5.55 -13.48
CA THR A 30 -5.15 -5.05 -12.14
C THR A 30 -5.79 -5.92 -11.06
N PRO A 31 -5.07 -6.92 -10.52
CA PRO A 31 -5.57 -7.77 -9.43
C PRO A 31 -5.33 -7.07 -8.08
N LEU A 32 -6.01 -5.94 -7.85
CA LEU A 32 -5.80 -5.08 -6.68
C LEU A 32 -6.01 -5.86 -5.36
N SER A 33 -7.08 -6.64 -5.27
CA SER A 33 -7.37 -7.48 -4.10
C SER A 33 -6.25 -8.48 -3.82
N ALA A 34 -5.75 -9.17 -4.85
CA ALA A 34 -4.63 -10.11 -4.71
C ALA A 34 -3.32 -9.40 -4.30
N GLY A 35 -3.08 -8.20 -4.82
CA GLY A 35 -1.93 -7.37 -4.43
C GLY A 35 -1.98 -6.97 -2.97
N LEU A 36 -3.12 -6.47 -2.50
CA LEU A 36 -3.34 -6.10 -1.10
C LEU A 36 -3.22 -7.31 -0.16
N MET A 37 -3.78 -8.46 -0.55
CA MET A 37 -3.67 -9.69 0.25
C MET A 37 -2.21 -10.13 0.38
N MET A 38 -1.46 -10.13 -0.71
CA MET A 38 -0.04 -10.49 -0.70
C MET A 38 0.78 -9.52 0.16
N ALA A 39 0.54 -8.21 0.04
CA ALA A 39 1.19 -7.20 0.86
C ALA A 39 0.89 -7.42 2.35
N TYR A 40 -0.37 -7.68 2.70
CA TYR A 40 -0.78 -7.99 4.05
C TYR A 40 -0.05 -9.20 4.63
N GLU A 41 0.05 -10.29 3.87
CA GLU A 41 0.76 -11.51 4.30
C GLU A 41 2.26 -11.24 4.54
N VAL A 42 2.91 -10.50 3.65
CA VAL A 42 4.33 -10.12 3.79
C VAL A 42 4.53 -9.27 5.04
N LEU A 43 3.74 -8.20 5.22
CA LEU A 43 3.88 -7.29 6.35
C LEU A 43 3.59 -7.98 7.68
N ARG A 44 2.59 -8.84 7.73
CA ARG A 44 2.26 -9.64 8.91
C ARG A 44 3.40 -10.59 9.28
N LYS A 45 3.99 -11.24 8.30
CA LYS A 45 5.15 -12.13 8.50
C LYS A 45 6.34 -11.35 9.05
N GLU A 46 6.66 -10.20 8.45
CA GLU A 46 7.75 -9.35 8.92
C GLU A 46 7.52 -8.86 10.35
N LYS A 47 6.30 -8.47 10.69
CA LYS A 47 5.95 -8.04 12.06
C LYS A 47 6.10 -9.17 13.09
N ILE A 48 5.86 -10.43 12.70
CA ILE A 48 6.08 -11.59 13.58
C ILE A 48 7.57 -11.87 13.76
N LEU A 49 8.36 -11.77 12.69
CA LEU A 49 9.81 -12.03 12.73
C LEU A 49 10.59 -10.89 13.41
N HIS A 50 10.09 -9.67 13.28
CA HIS A 50 10.69 -8.44 13.75
C HIS A 50 9.67 -7.59 14.49
N PRO A 51 9.30 -7.93 15.74
CA PRO A 51 8.24 -7.22 16.49
C PRO A 51 8.50 -5.72 16.71
N GLU A 52 9.77 -5.31 16.66
CA GLU A 52 10.20 -3.92 16.78
C GLU A 52 9.97 -3.07 15.51
N VAL A 53 9.69 -3.72 14.38
CA VAL A 53 9.48 -3.03 13.10
C VAL A 53 8.06 -2.52 13.01
N MET A 54 7.92 -1.26 12.61
CA MET A 54 6.63 -0.65 12.30
C MET A 54 6.41 -0.67 10.78
N PRO A 55 5.50 -1.53 10.30
CA PRO A 55 5.26 -1.63 8.87
C PRO A 55 4.51 -0.40 8.34
N LEU A 56 4.93 0.08 7.18
CA LEU A 56 4.24 1.08 6.40
C LEU A 56 3.92 0.50 5.02
N LEU A 57 2.63 0.44 4.68
CA LEU A 57 2.15 0.04 3.36
C LEU A 57 1.98 1.28 2.48
N ILE A 58 2.65 1.32 1.35
CA ILE A 58 2.44 2.36 0.33
C ILE A 58 1.79 1.70 -0.89
N VAL A 59 0.58 2.14 -1.22
CA VAL A 59 -0.19 1.64 -2.37
C VAL A 59 -0.17 2.69 -3.47
N LEU A 60 0.39 2.34 -4.62
CA LEU A 60 0.38 3.15 -5.83
C LEU A 60 -0.69 2.56 -6.77
N THR A 61 -1.79 3.27 -6.99
CA THR A 61 -2.93 2.74 -7.74
C THR A 61 -3.81 3.87 -8.29
N ASP A 62 -4.52 3.59 -9.37
CA ASP A 62 -5.69 4.37 -9.80
C ASP A 62 -6.97 4.00 -9.04
N GLY A 63 -6.88 3.03 -8.11
CA GLY A 63 -8.00 2.54 -7.31
C GLY A 63 -8.87 1.51 -8.02
N ALA A 64 -8.69 1.28 -9.31
CA ALA A 64 -9.51 0.36 -10.09
C ALA A 64 -8.99 -1.07 -10.01
N GLY A 65 -9.68 -1.92 -9.26
CA GLY A 65 -9.50 -3.37 -9.31
C GLY A 65 -10.39 -3.99 -10.39
N ASN A 66 -9.82 -4.75 -11.32
CA ASN A 66 -10.56 -5.38 -12.40
C ASN A 66 -10.49 -6.91 -12.44
N VAL A 67 -9.87 -7.53 -11.43
CA VAL A 67 -9.78 -8.98 -11.26
C VAL A 67 -10.10 -9.37 -9.84
N SER A 68 -11.11 -10.21 -9.68
CA SER A 68 -11.49 -10.81 -8.39
C SER A 68 -10.68 -12.08 -8.12
N ILE A 69 -10.42 -12.35 -6.85
CA ILE A 69 -9.86 -13.62 -6.36
C ILE A 69 -10.94 -14.58 -5.87
N GLY A 70 -12.17 -14.10 -5.65
CA GLY A 70 -13.31 -14.85 -5.13
C GLY A 70 -14.59 -14.63 -5.92
N PHE A 71 -15.71 -14.51 -5.21
CA PHE A 71 -17.05 -14.42 -5.79
C PHE A 71 -17.66 -13.01 -5.73
N SER A 72 -17.00 -12.08 -5.03
CA SER A 72 -17.42 -10.68 -4.94
C SER A 72 -16.87 -9.87 -6.12
N SER A 73 -17.37 -8.64 -6.28
CA SER A 73 -16.76 -7.73 -7.26
C SER A 73 -15.30 -7.44 -6.89
N PRO A 74 -14.39 -7.24 -7.87
CA PRO A 74 -12.98 -6.96 -7.60
C PRO A 74 -12.77 -5.80 -6.63
N GLN A 75 -13.62 -4.79 -6.72
CA GLN A 75 -13.54 -3.60 -5.89
C GLN A 75 -13.97 -3.86 -4.44
N GLU A 76 -15.07 -4.59 -4.24
CA GLU A 76 -15.54 -4.96 -2.90
C GLU A 76 -14.54 -5.86 -2.18
N GLU A 77 -13.91 -6.79 -2.90
CA GLU A 77 -12.84 -7.61 -2.33
C GLU A 77 -11.65 -6.78 -1.87
N ALA A 78 -11.23 -5.80 -2.70
CA ALA A 78 -10.13 -4.91 -2.34
C ALA A 78 -10.45 -4.11 -1.07
N TYR A 79 -11.67 -3.56 -0.96
CA TYR A 79 -12.13 -2.83 0.22
C TYR A 79 -12.18 -3.71 1.46
N HIS A 80 -12.67 -4.95 1.32
CA HIS A 80 -12.71 -5.88 2.45
C HIS A 80 -11.31 -6.22 2.98
N ILE A 81 -10.33 -6.42 2.10
CA ILE A 81 -8.95 -6.65 2.49
C ILE A 81 -8.34 -5.39 3.12
N ALA A 82 -8.65 -4.21 2.58
CA ALA A 82 -8.22 -2.93 3.14
C ALA A 82 -8.73 -2.74 4.58
N ASP A 83 -9.99 -3.10 4.85
CA ASP A 83 -10.55 -3.09 6.21
C ASP A 83 -9.81 -4.04 7.16
N GLN A 84 -9.36 -5.20 6.67
CA GLN A 84 -8.56 -6.14 7.48
C GLN A 84 -7.19 -5.56 7.81
N ILE A 85 -6.51 -4.96 6.83
CA ILE A 85 -5.23 -4.28 7.02
C ILE A 85 -5.35 -3.16 8.07
N ALA A 86 -6.41 -2.36 7.99
CA ALA A 86 -6.68 -1.28 8.94
C ALA A 86 -6.93 -1.80 10.37
N LYS A 87 -7.62 -2.94 10.53
CA LYS A 87 -7.87 -3.56 11.85
C LYS A 87 -6.59 -4.06 12.53
N GLU A 88 -5.57 -4.44 11.75
CA GLU A 88 -4.28 -4.89 12.26
C GLU A 88 -3.34 -3.72 12.62
N ASN A 89 -3.82 -2.47 12.53
CA ASN A 89 -3.03 -1.26 12.77
C ASN A 89 -1.76 -1.18 11.90
N ILE A 90 -1.85 -1.65 10.65
CA ILE A 90 -0.81 -1.47 9.64
C ILE A 90 -0.98 -0.07 9.05
N HIS A 91 -0.01 0.80 9.29
CA HIS A 91 -0.01 2.14 8.70
C HIS A 91 0.06 2.05 7.18
N SER A 92 -0.79 2.82 6.51
CA SER A 92 -0.91 2.79 5.06
C SER A 92 -0.95 4.19 4.48
N VAL A 93 -0.50 4.32 3.24
CA VAL A 93 -0.59 5.53 2.41
C VAL A 93 -1.05 5.10 1.03
N VAL A 94 -2.02 5.80 0.47
CA VAL A 94 -2.46 5.59 -0.90
C VAL A 94 -1.99 6.75 -1.76
N VAL A 95 -1.39 6.43 -2.89
CA VAL A 95 -1.02 7.40 -3.92
C VAL A 95 -1.89 7.15 -5.14
N ASN A 96 -2.78 8.08 -5.41
CA ASN A 96 -3.64 8.05 -6.59
C ASN A 96 -2.83 8.41 -7.84
N MET A 97 -2.71 7.44 -8.73
CA MET A 97 -1.98 7.56 -9.99
C MET A 97 -2.89 8.01 -11.14
N GLU A 98 -4.20 8.17 -10.91
CA GLU A 98 -5.15 8.57 -11.93
C GLU A 98 -5.03 10.05 -12.24
N HIS A 99 -5.21 10.39 -13.51
CA HIS A 99 -5.28 11.78 -13.92
C HIS A 99 -6.58 12.41 -13.42
N ALA A 100 -6.51 13.62 -12.83
CA ALA A 100 -7.64 14.29 -12.19
C ALA A 100 -8.91 14.38 -13.06
N ALA A 101 -8.76 14.46 -14.39
CA ALA A 101 -9.90 14.52 -15.32
C ALA A 101 -10.69 13.21 -15.43
N PHE A 102 -10.13 12.08 -15.00
CA PHE A 102 -10.74 10.75 -15.11
C PHE A 102 -10.95 10.10 -13.73
N ASP A 103 -10.54 10.78 -12.66
CA ASP A 103 -10.61 10.27 -11.29
C ASP A 103 -12.06 9.99 -10.87
N GLN A 104 -12.35 8.73 -10.63
CA GLN A 104 -13.66 8.24 -10.15
C GLN A 104 -13.72 8.16 -8.62
N GLY A 105 -12.69 8.59 -7.91
CA GLY A 105 -12.61 8.53 -6.45
C GLY A 105 -12.34 7.13 -5.89
N LEU A 106 -11.96 6.17 -6.72
CA LEU A 106 -11.74 4.79 -6.28
C LEU A 106 -10.51 4.67 -5.37
N ALA A 107 -9.44 5.40 -5.67
CA ALA A 107 -8.24 5.43 -4.84
C ALA A 107 -8.54 6.07 -3.47
N GLN A 108 -9.34 7.14 -3.43
CA GLN A 108 -9.80 7.74 -2.18
C GLN A 108 -10.66 6.76 -1.37
N SER A 109 -11.60 6.08 -2.00
CA SER A 109 -12.41 5.06 -1.32
C SER A 109 -11.56 3.93 -0.74
N LEU A 110 -10.53 3.48 -1.45
CA LEU A 110 -9.57 2.50 -0.93
C LEU A 110 -8.81 3.04 0.30
N ALA A 111 -8.38 4.30 0.25
CA ALA A 111 -7.71 4.96 1.36
C ALA A 111 -8.62 5.06 2.59
N ASP A 112 -9.89 5.38 2.41
CA ASP A 112 -10.88 5.44 3.49
C ASP A 112 -11.02 4.08 4.20
N HIS A 113 -11.07 2.98 3.44
CA HIS A 113 -11.10 1.61 4.00
C HIS A 113 -9.79 1.25 4.71
N LEU A 114 -8.64 1.68 4.19
CA LEU A 114 -7.33 1.52 4.84
C LEU A 114 -7.15 2.44 6.06
N LYS A 115 -8.04 3.41 6.28
CA LYS A 115 -7.88 4.51 7.25
C LYS A 115 -6.56 5.27 7.01
N ALA A 116 -6.25 5.52 5.77
CA ALA A 116 -4.99 6.05 5.28
C ALA A 116 -5.19 7.39 4.57
N PRO A 117 -4.19 8.27 4.55
CA PRO A 117 -4.18 9.42 3.67
C PRO A 117 -4.11 8.99 2.20
N CYS A 118 -4.76 9.76 1.33
CA CYS A 118 -4.68 9.63 -0.12
C CYS A 118 -4.03 10.88 -0.71
N TYR A 119 -2.96 10.69 -1.45
CA TYR A 119 -2.24 11.76 -2.15
C TYR A 119 -2.40 11.59 -3.66
N THR A 120 -2.47 12.69 -4.40
CA THR A 120 -2.47 12.64 -5.85
C THR A 120 -1.04 12.77 -6.39
N ILE A 121 -0.74 12.12 -7.52
CA ILE A 121 0.60 12.18 -8.10
C ILE A 121 0.98 13.59 -8.57
N THR A 122 -0.01 14.42 -8.90
CA THR A 122 0.22 15.83 -9.28
C THR A 122 0.73 16.67 -8.12
N ASP A 123 0.40 16.30 -6.88
CA ASP A 123 0.88 16.95 -5.66
C ASP A 123 2.26 16.44 -5.24
N LEU A 124 2.68 15.31 -5.82
CA LEU A 124 3.90 14.60 -5.50
C LEU A 124 4.94 14.77 -6.60
N LYS A 125 5.62 15.93 -6.64
CA LYS A 125 6.96 15.96 -7.25
C LYS A 125 7.85 14.99 -6.45
N ALA A 126 8.82 14.33 -7.09
CA ALA A 126 9.64 13.29 -6.46
C ALA A 126 10.22 13.69 -5.08
N GLU A 127 10.59 14.97 -4.92
CA GLU A 127 11.04 15.54 -3.64
C GLU A 127 9.93 15.58 -2.59
N SER A 128 8.68 15.84 -3.00
CA SER A 128 7.53 15.91 -2.09
C SER A 128 7.11 14.53 -1.60
N LEU A 129 7.21 13.49 -2.42
CA LEU A 129 6.92 12.12 -2.02
C LEU A 129 7.87 11.66 -0.91
N TYR A 130 9.17 11.93 -1.07
CA TYR A 130 10.17 11.61 -0.05
C TYR A 130 9.86 12.32 1.28
N VAL A 131 9.53 13.61 1.23
CA VAL A 131 9.17 14.39 2.43
C VAL A 131 7.89 13.85 3.06
N THR A 132 6.87 13.52 2.27
CA THR A 132 5.61 12.95 2.75
C THR A 132 5.82 11.62 3.44
N VAL A 133 6.56 10.70 2.82
CA VAL A 133 6.90 9.40 3.42
C VAL A 133 7.69 9.59 4.72
N GLN A 134 8.64 10.52 4.77
CA GLN A 134 9.40 10.82 5.98
C GLN A 134 8.50 11.40 7.10
N GLN A 135 7.51 12.22 6.75
CA GLN A 135 6.55 12.75 7.71
C GLN A 135 5.66 11.66 8.28
N GLU A 136 5.15 10.76 7.45
CA GLU A 136 4.34 9.62 7.89
C GLU A 136 5.14 8.69 8.82
N ILE A 137 6.39 8.38 8.48
CA ILE A 137 7.29 7.59 9.35
C ILE A 137 7.51 8.28 10.70
N ARG A 138 7.67 9.61 10.73
CA ARG A 138 7.82 10.36 11.99
C ARG A 138 6.55 10.35 12.84
N GLN A 139 5.37 10.46 12.23
CA GLN A 139 4.09 10.39 12.94
C GLN A 139 3.88 9.01 13.57
N VAL A 140 4.18 7.96 12.82
CA VAL A 140 4.14 6.58 13.30
C VAL A 140 5.04 6.39 14.52
N ASN A 141 6.30 6.84 14.44
CA ASN A 141 7.25 6.74 15.55
C ASN A 141 6.85 7.58 16.77
N ALA A 142 6.22 8.74 16.56
CA ALA A 142 5.74 9.58 17.65
C ALA A 142 4.55 8.95 18.39
N SER A 143 3.63 8.33 17.66
CA SER A 143 2.46 7.65 18.24
C SER A 143 2.88 6.45 19.09
N SER A 144 3.89 5.70 18.67
CA SER A 144 4.42 4.52 19.39
C SER A 144 5.11 4.89 20.69
N ASN A 145 5.79 6.05 20.75
CA ASN A 145 6.44 6.53 21.96
C ASN A 145 5.45 7.00 23.05
N ILE A 146 4.20 7.26 22.67
CA ILE A 146 3.13 7.65 23.61
C ILE A 146 2.51 6.42 24.26
N GLU A 147 2.39 5.31 23.54
CA GLU A 147 1.84 4.06 24.08
C GLU A 147 2.79 3.33 25.05
N LEU A 148 4.11 3.50 24.88
CA LEU A 148 5.12 2.90 25.76
C LEU A 148 5.30 3.64 27.11
N LYS A 149 4.63 4.79 27.29
CA LYS A 149 4.69 5.59 28.54
C LYS A 149 3.43 5.50 29.40
N LYS A 150 2.51 4.62 29.08
CA LYS A 150 1.35 4.28 29.89
C LYS A 150 1.51 2.88 30.48
#